data_97300a02993076dc903540228ce52aa2
#
_entry.id   97300a02993076dc903540228ce52aa2
#
_cell.length_a   1.000
_cell.length_b   1.000
_cell.length_c   1.000
_cell.angle_alpha   90.00
_cell.angle_beta   90.00
_cell.angle_gamma   90.00
#
_symmetry.space_group_name_H-M   'P 1'
#
loop_
_entity.id
_entity.type
_entity.pdbx_description
1 polymer ?
#
loop_
_entity_poly.entity_id
_entity_poly.type
_entity_poly.pdbx_seq_one_letter_code
_entity_poly.pdbx_strand_id
1 'polypeptide(L)'
;RGGVVAEVEHTGSTICFRTGPNYGNALIGLFDAAGRCIWSWHIWHTNYDPWATAQTCASGYTFMDRNLGALTTSVSDPSLRGLYYQWGRPAPFLHPSSVTSTVPAAFISAAGYEYYVHDPLLDGGSVSMTPARALAEPWAYWSGLYAGDSNDINDWVTPQNLNLWGNASRSGSYSTSSSKSIYDPCPPGWRVPAPAAFEQASFSRTGTSRNNVYYLRSRTGTSVTYPMGGYFTGHAFRDNGTRVDVWTNAPAQLNGRCLSTSTAFTVSASTINTAAYQQRDYALPVRCVAE
;
A
#
# COMPACT_ATOMS: atom_id res chain seq x y z
N ARG A 1 8.91 -21.27 7.25
CA ARG A 1 10.32 -20.91 7.41
C ARG A 1 11.07 -21.26 6.13
N GLY A 2 11.78 -20.32 5.49
CA GLY A 2 12.63 -20.57 4.33
C GLY A 2 11.91 -20.74 2.97
N GLY A 3 10.59 -20.54 2.91
CA GLY A 3 9.85 -20.76 1.66
C GLY A 3 10.08 -19.69 0.61
N VAL A 4 10.06 -18.41 0.99
CA VAL A 4 10.26 -17.26 0.10
C VAL A 4 11.70 -16.77 0.17
N VAL A 5 12.24 -16.62 1.39
CA VAL A 5 13.64 -16.28 1.68
C VAL A 5 14.27 -17.45 2.42
N ALA A 6 15.35 -17.99 1.87
CA ALA A 6 16.05 -19.14 2.44
C ALA A 6 17.15 -18.70 3.43
N GLU A 7 17.83 -17.60 3.13
CA GLU A 7 18.99 -17.14 3.87
C GLU A 7 19.13 -15.63 3.81
N VAL A 8 19.58 -15.02 4.88
CA VAL A 8 19.88 -13.59 4.98
C VAL A 8 21.24 -13.44 5.64
N GLU A 9 22.10 -12.66 5.05
CA GLU A 9 23.44 -12.33 5.56
C GLU A 9 23.61 -10.80 5.63
N HIS A 10 24.34 -10.35 6.65
CA HIS A 10 24.72 -8.96 6.79
C HIS A 10 26.25 -8.85 6.83
N THR A 11 26.82 -8.06 5.93
CA THR A 11 28.25 -7.82 5.85
C THR A 11 28.53 -6.33 5.66
N GLY A 12 29.11 -5.69 6.65
CA GLY A 12 29.35 -4.25 6.64
C GLY A 12 28.05 -3.44 6.51
N SER A 13 27.87 -2.71 5.41
CA SER A 13 26.66 -1.91 5.12
C SER A 13 25.71 -2.61 4.14
N THR A 14 25.97 -3.88 3.81
CA THR A 14 25.20 -4.60 2.79
C THR A 14 24.44 -5.75 3.42
N ILE A 15 23.17 -5.90 3.03
CA ILE A 15 22.35 -7.06 3.33
C ILE A 15 22.22 -7.86 2.04
N CYS A 16 22.58 -9.12 2.09
CA CYS A 16 22.41 -10.11 1.04
C CYS A 16 21.35 -11.13 1.47
N PHE A 17 20.57 -11.61 0.53
CA PHE A 17 19.64 -12.70 0.80
C PHE A 17 19.59 -13.65 -0.39
N ARG A 18 19.26 -14.90 -0.11
CA ARG A 18 18.98 -15.93 -1.11
C ARG A 18 17.49 -16.25 -1.08
N THR A 19 16.86 -16.26 -2.25
CA THR A 19 15.45 -16.66 -2.37
C THR A 19 15.30 -18.17 -2.09
N GLY A 20 14.17 -18.50 -1.50
CA GLY A 20 13.74 -19.88 -1.30
C GLY A 20 13.06 -20.47 -2.56
N PRO A 21 12.54 -21.69 -2.48
CA PRO A 21 11.91 -22.36 -3.61
C PRO A 21 10.51 -21.82 -3.93
N ASN A 22 9.87 -21.09 -3.04
CA ASN A 22 8.48 -20.67 -3.20
C ASN A 22 8.40 -19.19 -3.59
N TYR A 23 7.52 -18.89 -4.54
CA TYR A 23 7.08 -17.52 -4.78
C TYR A 23 6.21 -17.02 -3.62
N GLY A 24 6.31 -15.73 -3.34
CA GLY A 24 5.56 -15.15 -2.23
C GLY A 24 6.10 -13.80 -1.80
N ASN A 25 5.62 -13.37 -0.63
CA ASN A 25 6.04 -12.14 0.01
C ASN A 25 6.69 -12.45 1.36
N ALA A 26 7.76 -11.75 1.69
CA ALA A 26 8.45 -11.86 2.97
C ALA A 26 8.92 -10.48 3.45
N LEU A 27 9.18 -10.35 4.74
CA LEU A 27 9.83 -9.20 5.34
C LEU A 27 11.21 -9.60 5.87
N ILE A 28 12.24 -8.83 5.51
CA ILE A 28 13.57 -8.90 6.12
C ILE A 28 13.70 -7.69 7.04
N GLY A 29 14.03 -7.91 8.29
CA GLY A 29 14.27 -6.86 9.28
C GLY A 29 15.74 -6.74 9.65
N LEU A 30 16.23 -5.50 9.79
CA LEU A 30 17.51 -5.18 10.39
C LEU A 30 17.28 -4.73 11.82
N PHE A 31 17.99 -5.36 12.75
CA PHE A 31 17.84 -5.10 14.19
C PHE A 31 19.15 -4.53 14.78
N ASP A 32 19.02 -3.61 15.72
CA ASP A 32 20.15 -3.12 16.51
C ASP A 32 20.57 -4.14 17.61
N ALA A 33 21.65 -3.84 18.32
CA ALA A 33 22.16 -4.70 19.39
C ALA A 33 21.17 -4.87 20.58
N ALA A 34 20.19 -3.99 20.70
CA ALA A 34 19.12 -4.07 21.70
C ALA A 34 17.89 -4.87 21.20
N GLY A 35 17.96 -5.43 19.99
CA GLY A 35 16.86 -6.19 19.38
C GLY A 35 15.73 -5.32 18.83
N ARG A 36 15.94 -4.01 18.65
CA ARG A 36 14.96 -3.11 18.04
C ARG A 36 15.12 -3.14 16.54
N CYS A 37 14.03 -3.32 15.78
CA CYS A 37 14.05 -3.19 14.35
C CYS A 37 14.33 -1.73 13.97
N ILE A 38 15.33 -1.50 13.13
CA ILE A 38 15.71 -0.16 12.64
C ILE A 38 15.33 0.05 11.19
N TRP A 39 15.12 -1.01 10.45
CA TRP A 39 14.62 -0.99 9.07
C TRP A 39 14.06 -2.34 8.67
N SER A 40 13.17 -2.36 7.67
CA SER A 40 12.68 -3.59 7.06
C SER A 40 12.53 -3.43 5.55
N TRP A 41 12.68 -4.56 4.84
CA TRP A 41 12.50 -4.65 3.39
C TRP A 41 11.43 -5.66 3.07
N HIS A 42 10.49 -5.26 2.23
CA HIS A 42 9.55 -6.18 1.61
C HIS A 42 10.25 -6.91 0.45
N ILE A 43 10.29 -8.23 0.52
CA ILE A 43 10.80 -9.10 -0.53
C ILE A 43 9.62 -9.72 -1.27
N TRP A 44 9.51 -9.42 -2.54
CA TRP A 44 8.50 -9.96 -3.44
C TRP A 44 9.16 -10.93 -4.41
N HIS A 45 9.24 -12.22 -4.02
CA HIS A 45 9.78 -13.28 -4.83
C HIS A 45 8.72 -13.83 -5.78
N THR A 46 8.95 -13.67 -7.07
CA THR A 46 7.98 -14.03 -8.11
C THR A 46 8.71 -14.30 -9.42
N ASN A 47 8.07 -15.04 -10.35
CA ASN A 47 8.51 -15.15 -11.74
C ASN A 47 8.00 -13.99 -12.62
N TYR A 48 7.39 -13.01 -12.01
CA TYR A 48 6.84 -11.84 -12.66
C TYR A 48 7.95 -10.83 -12.98
N ASP A 49 8.03 -10.43 -14.25
CA ASP A 49 8.84 -9.30 -14.69
C ASP A 49 7.92 -8.09 -14.90
N PRO A 50 8.00 -7.06 -14.04
CA PRO A 50 7.16 -5.87 -14.16
C PRO A 50 7.28 -5.14 -15.48
N TRP A 51 8.46 -5.15 -16.11
CA TRP A 51 8.67 -4.46 -17.37
C TRP A 51 8.12 -5.24 -18.56
N ALA A 52 8.19 -6.58 -18.54
CA ALA A 52 7.69 -7.42 -19.61
C ALA A 52 6.17 -7.36 -19.78
N THR A 53 5.43 -7.11 -18.70
CA THR A 53 3.96 -7.07 -18.70
C THR A 53 3.41 -5.68 -18.40
N ALA A 54 4.26 -4.67 -18.33
CA ALA A 54 3.89 -3.28 -18.06
C ALA A 54 2.85 -2.75 -19.05
N GLN A 55 1.96 -1.93 -18.55
CA GLN A 55 0.84 -1.39 -19.31
C GLN A 55 1.01 0.11 -19.51
N THR A 56 1.45 0.51 -20.69
CA THR A 56 1.60 1.91 -21.03
C THR A 56 0.29 2.51 -21.49
N CYS A 57 -0.13 3.59 -20.84
CA CYS A 57 -1.31 4.36 -21.16
C CYS A 57 -0.98 5.53 -22.12
N ALA A 58 -2.01 6.11 -22.75
CA ALA A 58 -1.88 7.21 -23.74
C ALA A 58 -1.08 8.41 -23.25
N SER A 59 -1.06 8.63 -21.94
CA SER A 59 -0.37 9.73 -21.30
C SER A 59 1.13 9.50 -21.13
N GLY A 60 1.65 8.34 -21.58
CA GLY A 60 3.04 7.92 -21.33
C GLY A 60 3.28 7.28 -19.98
N TYR A 61 2.29 7.28 -19.07
CA TYR A 61 2.41 6.54 -17.81
C TYR A 61 2.35 5.04 -18.03
N THR A 62 3.32 4.33 -17.45
CA THR A 62 3.44 2.88 -17.56
C THR A 62 3.20 2.26 -16.18
N PHE A 63 2.13 1.49 -16.05
CA PHE A 63 1.73 0.83 -14.81
C PHE A 63 2.18 -0.63 -14.79
N MET A 64 2.47 -1.17 -13.61
CA MET A 64 2.47 -2.62 -13.42
C MET A 64 1.10 -3.21 -13.78
N ASP A 65 1.05 -4.44 -14.26
CA ASP A 65 -0.21 -5.14 -14.59
C ASP A 65 -0.99 -5.61 -13.34
N ARG A 66 -0.36 -5.57 -12.17
CA ARG A 66 -0.90 -6.05 -10.88
C ARG A 66 -0.54 -5.14 -9.72
N ASN A 67 -1.26 -5.29 -8.60
CA ASN A 67 -0.94 -4.60 -7.36
C ASN A 67 0.38 -5.14 -6.77
N LEU A 68 1.09 -4.30 -6.04
CA LEU A 68 2.34 -4.66 -5.36
C LEU A 68 2.13 -5.85 -4.42
N GLY A 69 2.98 -6.86 -4.55
CA GLY A 69 2.88 -8.12 -3.81
C GLY A 69 1.91 -9.15 -4.37
N ALA A 70 1.18 -8.87 -5.44
CA ALA A 70 0.31 -9.85 -6.08
C ALA A 70 1.11 -10.92 -6.83
N LEU A 71 0.80 -12.19 -6.59
CA LEU A 71 1.53 -13.30 -7.20
C LEU A 71 0.97 -13.71 -8.58
N THR A 72 -0.22 -13.23 -8.90
CA THR A 72 -0.90 -13.57 -10.16
C THR A 72 -1.82 -12.46 -10.62
N THR A 73 -2.24 -12.51 -11.87
CA THR A 73 -3.36 -11.72 -12.44
C THR A 73 -4.63 -12.56 -12.61
N SER A 74 -4.59 -13.84 -12.22
CA SER A 74 -5.74 -14.74 -12.31
C SER A 74 -6.85 -14.33 -11.35
N VAL A 75 -8.04 -14.08 -11.89
CA VAL A 75 -9.20 -13.62 -11.11
C VAL A 75 -9.79 -14.68 -10.16
N SER A 76 -9.39 -15.92 -10.31
CA SER A 76 -9.79 -17.03 -9.43
C SER A 76 -8.89 -17.17 -8.20
N ASP A 77 -7.73 -16.50 -8.18
CA ASP A 77 -6.74 -16.62 -7.11
C ASP A 77 -6.78 -15.37 -6.22
N PRO A 78 -7.03 -15.50 -4.90
CA PRO A 78 -7.08 -14.36 -3.99
C PRO A 78 -5.78 -13.57 -3.89
N SER A 79 -4.63 -14.16 -4.25
CA SER A 79 -3.33 -13.46 -4.25
C SER A 79 -3.23 -12.34 -5.30
N LEU A 80 -4.18 -12.26 -6.24
CA LEU A 80 -4.28 -11.17 -7.21
C LEU A 80 -4.49 -9.79 -6.53
N ARG A 81 -5.01 -9.77 -5.30
CA ARG A 81 -5.26 -8.50 -4.56
C ARG A 81 -3.98 -7.77 -4.19
N GLY A 82 -2.86 -8.49 -4.05
CA GLY A 82 -1.61 -7.95 -3.56
C GLY A 82 -1.63 -7.66 -2.06
N LEU A 83 -0.76 -6.76 -1.65
CA LEU A 83 -0.59 -6.35 -0.26
C LEU A 83 -1.17 -4.96 -0.03
N TYR A 84 -1.42 -4.65 1.25
CA TYR A 84 -2.03 -3.40 1.71
C TYR A 84 -1.00 -2.58 2.47
N TYR A 85 -1.06 -1.25 2.34
CA TYR A 85 -0.12 -0.31 2.94
C TYR A 85 -0.88 0.83 3.59
N GLN A 86 -0.51 1.20 4.81
CA GLN A 86 -0.88 2.51 5.33
C GLN A 86 -0.13 3.58 4.55
N TRP A 87 -0.77 4.70 4.27
CA TRP A 87 -0.15 5.73 3.44
C TRP A 87 1.16 6.24 4.04
N GLY A 88 2.23 6.20 3.28
CA GLY A 88 3.56 6.64 3.73
C GLY A 88 4.43 5.55 4.35
N ARG A 89 3.94 4.31 4.54
CA ARG A 89 4.71 3.21 5.10
C ARG A 89 5.31 2.31 4.03
N PRO A 90 6.55 1.81 4.22
CA PRO A 90 7.16 0.83 3.32
C PRO A 90 6.74 -0.62 3.65
N ALA A 91 6.31 -0.89 4.88
CA ALA A 91 5.95 -2.24 5.31
C ALA A 91 4.50 -2.58 4.95
N PRO A 92 4.27 -3.77 4.34
CA PRO A 92 2.95 -4.20 3.89
C PRO A 92 2.17 -4.98 4.96
N PHE A 93 0.85 -5.08 4.71
CA PHE A 93 -0.09 -5.94 5.41
C PHE A 93 -0.74 -6.94 4.44
N LEU A 94 -1.15 -8.10 4.95
CA LEU A 94 -1.83 -9.13 4.15
C LEU A 94 -3.34 -8.84 4.06
N HIS A 95 -3.96 -9.26 2.95
CA HIS A 95 -5.42 -9.30 2.88
C HIS A 95 -5.97 -10.44 3.76
N PRO A 96 -7.07 -10.25 4.52
CA PRO A 96 -7.60 -11.27 5.45
C PRO A 96 -7.99 -12.57 4.79
N SER A 97 -8.48 -12.54 3.55
CA SER A 97 -8.81 -13.77 2.82
C SER A 97 -7.57 -14.61 2.46
N SER A 98 -6.38 -14.07 2.64
CA SER A 98 -5.11 -14.79 2.53
C SER A 98 -4.68 -15.43 3.85
N VAL A 99 -5.46 -15.20 4.92
CA VAL A 99 -5.18 -15.70 6.27
C VAL A 99 -6.29 -16.65 6.68
N THR A 100 -5.94 -17.87 6.99
CA THR A 100 -6.89 -18.92 7.44
C THR A 100 -7.33 -18.79 8.89
N SER A 101 -6.94 -17.69 9.58
CA SER A 101 -7.29 -17.45 10.98
C SER A 101 -8.73 -16.96 11.13
N THR A 102 -9.47 -17.56 12.05
CA THR A 102 -10.82 -17.16 12.46
C THR A 102 -10.84 -15.95 13.39
N VAL A 103 -9.70 -15.37 13.71
CA VAL A 103 -9.59 -14.22 14.61
C VAL A 103 -9.64 -12.93 13.79
N PRO A 104 -10.71 -12.13 13.88
CA PRO A 104 -10.89 -10.94 13.05
C PRO A 104 -9.84 -9.82 13.26
N ALA A 105 -9.09 -9.89 14.37
CA ALA A 105 -8.09 -8.90 14.75
C ALA A 105 -6.64 -9.36 14.54
N ALA A 106 -6.41 -10.63 14.21
CA ALA A 106 -5.06 -11.14 14.05
C ALA A 106 -4.64 -11.11 12.59
N PHE A 107 -3.95 -10.06 12.20
CA PHE A 107 -3.15 -10.10 10.99
C PHE A 107 -1.90 -10.92 11.28
N ILE A 108 -1.75 -12.02 10.57
CA ILE A 108 -0.51 -12.79 10.62
C ILE A 108 0.42 -12.18 9.58
N SER A 109 1.57 -11.67 10.01
CA SER A 109 2.61 -11.24 9.09
C SER A 109 3.11 -12.43 8.27
N ALA A 110 3.70 -12.18 7.12
CA ALA A 110 4.37 -13.22 6.34
C ALA A 110 5.45 -13.99 7.16
N ALA A 111 5.87 -13.45 8.30
CA ALA A 111 6.78 -14.06 9.26
C ALA A 111 6.07 -14.89 10.37
N GLY A 112 4.72 -14.96 10.35
CA GLY A 112 3.95 -15.69 11.36
C GLY A 112 3.75 -14.92 12.67
N TYR A 113 4.00 -13.61 12.68
CA TYR A 113 3.66 -12.73 13.80
C TYR A 113 2.23 -12.24 13.64
N GLU A 114 1.46 -12.23 14.72
CA GLU A 114 0.18 -11.54 14.76
C GLU A 114 0.41 -10.03 14.61
N TYR A 115 -0.36 -9.38 13.74
CA TYR A 115 -0.35 -7.92 13.69
C TYR A 115 -1.01 -7.40 14.95
N TYR A 116 -0.28 -6.60 15.68
CA TYR A 116 -0.85 -5.85 16.78
C TYR A 116 -1.47 -4.57 16.20
N VAL A 117 -2.73 -4.34 16.51
CA VAL A 117 -3.40 -3.07 16.19
C VAL A 117 -3.18 -2.15 17.39
N HIS A 118 -2.33 -1.14 17.23
CA HIS A 118 -2.26 -0.04 18.17
C HIS A 118 -3.47 0.87 17.98
N ASP A 119 -4.38 0.81 18.91
CA ASP A 119 -5.49 1.75 19.03
C ASP A 119 -5.21 2.66 20.23
N PRO A 120 -4.95 3.97 20.00
CA PRO A 120 -4.67 4.91 21.08
C PRO A 120 -5.79 5.01 22.12
N LEU A 121 -7.03 4.69 21.73
CA LEU A 121 -8.16 4.67 22.66
C LEU A 121 -8.12 3.46 23.60
N LEU A 122 -7.60 2.33 23.14
CA LEU A 122 -7.48 1.11 23.91
C LEU A 122 -6.17 1.06 24.72
N ASP A 123 -5.10 1.67 24.19
CA ASP A 123 -3.76 1.70 24.78
C ASP A 123 -3.57 2.81 25.83
N GLY A 124 -4.64 3.51 26.22
CA GLY A 124 -4.67 4.43 27.39
C GLY A 124 -4.03 5.80 27.20
N GLY A 125 -3.89 6.31 25.99
CA GLY A 125 -3.43 7.68 25.74
C GLY A 125 -2.66 7.95 24.48
N SER A 126 -2.31 9.20 24.26
CA SER A 126 -1.57 9.70 23.08
C SER A 126 -0.22 9.03 22.93
N VAL A 127 -0.15 8.00 22.13
CA VAL A 127 1.12 7.43 21.71
C VAL A 127 1.61 8.23 20.50
N SER A 128 2.70 8.97 20.66
CA SER A 128 3.33 9.68 19.54
C SER A 128 3.84 8.69 18.51
N MET A 129 3.27 8.75 17.33
CA MET A 129 3.50 7.85 16.22
C MET A 129 4.47 8.49 15.25
N THR A 130 5.74 8.19 15.41
CA THR A 130 6.78 8.69 14.49
C THR A 130 7.06 7.66 13.39
N PRO A 131 7.56 8.08 12.21
CA PRO A 131 8.02 7.16 11.19
C PRO A 131 9.06 6.16 11.73
N ALA A 132 9.95 6.61 12.64
CA ALA A 132 10.95 5.74 13.26
C ALA A 132 10.31 4.62 14.09
N ARG A 133 9.23 4.90 14.84
CA ARG A 133 8.53 3.87 15.60
C ARG A 133 7.80 2.89 14.69
N ALA A 134 7.16 3.38 13.63
CA ALA A 134 6.52 2.51 12.64
C ALA A 134 7.53 1.60 11.91
N LEU A 135 8.77 2.06 11.73
CA LEU A 135 9.86 1.23 11.20
C LEU A 135 10.34 0.20 12.22
N ALA A 136 10.36 0.56 13.50
CA ALA A 136 10.73 -0.37 14.58
C ALA A 136 9.71 -1.49 14.78
N GLU A 137 8.47 -1.27 14.38
CA GLU A 137 7.37 -2.22 14.51
C GLU A 137 6.66 -2.40 13.14
N PRO A 138 7.35 -2.95 12.12
CA PRO A 138 6.78 -3.06 10.76
C PRO A 138 5.55 -3.99 10.70
N TRP A 139 5.37 -4.83 11.71
CA TRP A 139 4.20 -5.71 11.88
C TRP A 139 3.02 -5.03 12.56
N ALA A 140 3.19 -3.88 13.20
CA ALA A 140 2.10 -3.20 13.90
C ALA A 140 1.27 -2.36 12.94
N TYR A 141 -0.05 -2.47 13.04
CA TYR A 141 -0.99 -1.56 12.41
C TYR A 141 -1.27 -0.40 13.37
N TRP A 142 -1.25 0.81 12.87
CA TRP A 142 -1.46 2.00 13.66
C TRP A 142 -2.76 2.67 13.26
N SER A 143 -3.77 2.56 14.11
CA SER A 143 -5.02 3.29 13.97
C SER A 143 -4.81 4.77 14.29
N GLY A 144 -5.46 5.66 13.58
CA GLY A 144 -5.39 7.09 13.84
C GLY A 144 -6.08 7.45 15.16
N LEU A 145 -5.57 8.51 15.80
CA LEU A 145 -6.17 9.05 17.03
C LEU A 145 -7.57 9.59 16.76
N TYR A 146 -8.56 9.02 17.41
CA TYR A 146 -9.87 9.66 17.58
C TYR A 146 -9.83 10.54 18.84
N ALA A 147 -9.04 11.60 18.81
CA ALA A 147 -9.12 12.64 19.83
C ALA A 147 -10.16 13.66 19.38
N GLY A 148 -11.10 14.02 20.23
CA GLY A 148 -12.24 14.90 19.92
C GLY A 148 -11.89 16.33 19.51
N ASP A 149 -10.68 16.58 19.05
CA ASP A 149 -10.22 17.84 18.49
C ASP A 149 -9.85 17.64 17.00
N SER A 150 -10.48 18.36 16.18
CA SER A 150 -10.93 18.14 14.82
C SER A 150 -9.91 18.12 13.68
N ASN A 151 -8.61 18.07 13.90
CA ASN A 151 -7.64 18.35 12.83
C ASN A 151 -6.62 17.25 12.47
N ASP A 152 -6.39 16.22 13.32
CA ASP A 152 -5.32 15.22 13.12
C ASP A 152 -5.77 13.76 13.33
N ILE A 153 -7.05 13.49 13.24
CA ILE A 153 -7.71 12.31 13.82
C ILE A 153 -7.47 11.00 13.06
N ASN A 154 -7.05 11.06 11.82
CA ASN A 154 -7.04 9.89 10.92
C ASN A 154 -5.66 9.69 10.26
N ASP A 155 -4.60 10.07 10.95
CA ASP A 155 -3.23 9.84 10.52
C ASP A 155 -2.51 8.94 11.54
N TRP A 156 -1.77 7.97 11.03
CA TRP A 156 -0.96 7.10 11.86
C TRP A 156 0.34 7.76 12.32
N VAL A 157 0.70 8.95 11.80
CA VAL A 157 1.94 9.66 12.11
C VAL A 157 1.68 11.04 12.72
N THR A 158 2.39 11.33 13.83
CA THR A 158 2.34 12.62 14.53
C THR A 158 3.78 13.10 14.83
N PRO A 159 4.18 14.34 14.46
CA PRO A 159 3.41 15.29 13.63
C PRO A 159 3.24 14.78 12.20
N GLN A 160 2.21 15.27 11.51
CA GLN A 160 1.93 14.90 10.12
C GLN A 160 3.14 15.08 9.21
N ASN A 161 3.42 14.07 8.40
CA ASN A 161 4.44 14.13 7.36
C ASN A 161 3.82 13.88 5.99
N LEU A 162 3.68 14.94 5.21
CA LEU A 162 3.04 14.89 3.88
C LEU A 162 3.98 14.35 2.80
N ASN A 163 5.24 14.12 3.11
CA ASN A 163 6.26 13.76 2.13
C ASN A 163 6.74 12.31 2.23
N LEU A 164 6.04 11.45 2.97
CA LEU A 164 6.50 10.08 3.21
C LEU A 164 6.69 9.28 1.93
N TRP A 165 5.84 9.45 0.92
CA TRP A 165 6.03 8.79 -0.38
C TRP A 165 6.62 9.73 -1.46
N GLY A 166 7.36 10.75 -1.02
CA GLY A 166 8.11 11.61 -1.92
C GLY A 166 7.29 12.68 -2.64
N ASN A 167 6.11 13.03 -2.13
CA ASN A 167 5.41 14.20 -2.62
C ASN A 167 5.97 15.46 -1.95
N ALA A 168 6.73 16.25 -2.70
CA ALA A 168 7.38 17.47 -2.19
C ALA A 168 6.39 18.62 -1.95
N SER A 169 5.17 18.53 -2.39
CA SER A 169 4.17 19.60 -2.24
C SER A 169 3.58 19.60 -0.83
N ARG A 170 4.20 20.37 0.06
CA ARG A 170 3.65 20.61 1.41
C ARG A 170 2.33 21.39 1.41
N SER A 171 1.93 21.94 0.27
CA SER A 171 0.69 22.71 0.11
C SER A 171 -0.54 21.83 -0.09
N GLY A 172 -0.39 20.53 -0.14
CA GLY A 172 -1.48 19.62 -0.50
C GLY A 172 -1.91 19.67 -1.97
N SER A 173 -1.20 20.48 -2.78
CA SER A 173 -1.40 20.48 -4.22
C SER A 173 -0.90 19.20 -4.81
N TYR A 174 -1.62 18.67 -5.80
CA TYR A 174 -1.20 17.50 -6.55
C TYR A 174 0.10 17.82 -7.30
N SER A 175 1.22 17.25 -6.87
CA SER A 175 2.48 17.37 -7.59
C SER A 175 2.67 16.18 -8.51
N THR A 176 2.85 16.46 -9.80
CA THR A 176 3.21 15.44 -10.81
C THR A 176 4.70 15.14 -10.82
N SER A 177 5.52 15.98 -10.16
CA SER A 177 6.99 15.93 -10.19
C SER A 177 7.62 15.55 -8.86
N SER A 178 6.96 14.72 -8.07
CA SER A 178 7.51 14.24 -6.80
C SER A 178 8.65 13.24 -7.02
N SER A 179 9.72 13.32 -6.20
CA SER A 179 10.79 12.32 -6.18
C SER A 179 10.39 11.16 -5.27
N LYS A 180 10.72 9.92 -5.67
CA LYS A 180 10.53 8.75 -4.83
C LYS A 180 11.33 8.89 -3.53
N SER A 181 10.70 8.57 -2.40
CA SER A 181 11.37 8.51 -1.10
C SER A 181 11.79 7.08 -0.74
N ILE A 182 12.59 6.94 0.32
CA ILE A 182 12.96 5.62 0.88
C ILE A 182 11.75 4.88 1.49
N TYR A 183 10.65 5.57 1.78
CA TYR A 183 9.42 4.98 2.32
C TYR A 183 8.47 4.49 1.23
N ASP A 184 8.70 4.85 -0.04
CA ASP A 184 7.89 4.36 -1.15
C ASP A 184 8.09 2.85 -1.32
N PRO A 185 7.03 2.02 -1.23
CA PRO A 185 7.15 0.57 -1.19
C PRO A 185 7.41 -0.06 -2.56
N CYS A 186 7.28 0.69 -3.65
CA CYS A 186 7.50 0.15 -4.99
C CYS A 186 8.98 -0.18 -5.22
N PRO A 187 9.29 -1.23 -6.00
CA PRO A 187 10.67 -1.60 -6.29
C PRO A 187 11.42 -0.52 -7.09
N PRO A 188 12.75 -0.61 -7.19
CA PRO A 188 13.56 0.31 -8.01
C PRO A 188 13.05 0.42 -9.45
N GLY A 189 13.04 1.65 -10.00
CA GLY A 189 12.47 1.97 -11.31
C GLY A 189 10.95 2.14 -11.31
N TRP A 190 10.30 1.92 -10.18
CA TRP A 190 8.86 2.05 -9.98
C TRP A 190 8.55 2.88 -8.73
N ARG A 191 7.41 3.54 -8.72
CA ARG A 191 6.97 4.41 -7.61
C ARG A 191 5.47 4.34 -7.40
N VAL A 192 4.99 4.81 -6.25
CA VAL A 192 3.57 5.05 -6.02
C VAL A 192 3.10 6.15 -6.96
N PRO A 193 2.02 5.95 -7.74
CA PRO A 193 1.57 6.92 -8.74
C PRO A 193 1.04 8.20 -8.10
N ALA A 194 1.23 9.32 -8.79
CA ALA A 194 0.48 10.53 -8.52
C ALA A 194 -0.95 10.41 -9.07
N PRO A 195 -1.94 11.18 -8.56
CA PRO A 195 -3.30 11.21 -9.11
C PRO A 195 -3.33 11.46 -10.62
N ALA A 196 -2.46 12.32 -11.12
CA ALA A 196 -2.33 12.64 -12.54
C ALA A 196 -2.07 11.41 -13.42
N ALA A 197 -1.42 10.37 -12.91
CA ALA A 197 -1.21 9.15 -13.66
C ALA A 197 -2.54 8.45 -13.98
N PHE A 198 -3.47 8.41 -13.03
CA PHE A 198 -4.80 7.85 -13.21
C PHE A 198 -5.72 8.77 -14.03
N GLU A 199 -5.65 10.08 -13.82
CA GLU A 199 -6.41 11.08 -14.58
C GLU A 199 -6.08 10.99 -16.07
N GLN A 200 -4.80 10.97 -16.40
CA GLN A 200 -4.34 10.93 -17.78
C GLN A 200 -4.52 9.55 -18.42
N ALA A 201 -4.49 8.47 -17.64
CA ALA A 201 -4.84 7.14 -18.14
C ALA A 201 -6.28 7.06 -18.59
N SER A 202 -7.15 7.91 -18.02
CA SER A 202 -8.55 8.07 -18.44
C SER A 202 -9.30 6.74 -18.57
N PHE A 203 -9.25 5.95 -17.49
CA PHE A 203 -9.85 4.62 -17.47
C PHE A 203 -11.37 4.69 -17.62
N SER A 204 -11.92 3.77 -18.41
CA SER A 204 -13.34 3.47 -18.50
C SER A 204 -13.59 2.01 -18.16
N ARG A 205 -14.78 1.71 -17.61
CA ARG A 205 -15.15 0.33 -17.33
C ARG A 205 -15.55 -0.39 -18.60
N THR A 206 -15.10 -1.64 -18.74
CA THR A 206 -15.51 -2.51 -19.83
C THR A 206 -16.48 -3.56 -19.31
N GLY A 207 -17.78 -3.25 -19.32
CA GLY A 207 -18.82 -4.15 -18.84
C GLY A 207 -19.03 -4.15 -17.34
N THR A 208 -19.70 -5.19 -16.82
CA THR A 208 -19.95 -5.41 -15.41
C THR A 208 -18.75 -6.08 -14.73
N SER A 209 -18.59 -5.84 -13.43
CA SER A 209 -17.59 -6.55 -12.62
C SER A 209 -17.85 -8.06 -12.61
N ARG A 210 -16.79 -8.85 -12.66
CA ARG A 210 -16.84 -10.31 -12.55
C ARG A 210 -15.73 -10.80 -11.63
N ASN A 211 -16.00 -11.84 -10.86
CA ASN A 211 -15.00 -12.49 -9.99
C ASN A 211 -14.27 -11.51 -9.08
N ASN A 212 -14.99 -10.52 -8.52
CA ASN A 212 -14.42 -9.49 -7.63
C ASN A 212 -13.31 -8.64 -8.28
N VAL A 213 -13.40 -8.38 -9.58
CA VAL A 213 -12.52 -7.46 -10.29
C VAL A 213 -13.29 -6.49 -11.19
N TYR A 214 -12.75 -5.31 -11.40
CA TYR A 214 -13.14 -4.42 -12.47
C TYR A 214 -12.16 -4.55 -13.64
N TYR A 215 -12.72 -4.71 -14.83
CA TYR A 215 -11.99 -4.60 -16.09
C TYR A 215 -12.08 -3.16 -16.55
N LEU A 216 -10.94 -2.50 -16.64
CA LEU A 216 -10.84 -1.14 -17.09
C LEU A 216 -10.12 -1.09 -18.44
N ARG A 217 -10.47 -0.12 -19.25
CA ARG A 217 -9.78 0.19 -20.50
C ARG A 217 -9.22 1.59 -20.40
N SER A 218 -7.92 1.75 -20.64
CA SER A 218 -7.30 3.06 -20.77
C SER A 218 -7.73 3.74 -22.06
N ARG A 219 -7.49 5.03 -22.16
CA ARG A 219 -7.77 5.82 -23.37
C ARG A 219 -7.10 5.26 -24.64
N THR A 220 -5.96 4.59 -24.53
CA THR A 220 -5.28 3.91 -25.65
C THR A 220 -5.86 2.55 -26.00
N GLY A 221 -6.84 2.09 -25.26
CA GLY A 221 -7.43 0.77 -25.46
C GLY A 221 -6.76 -0.36 -24.69
N THR A 222 -5.71 -0.10 -23.91
CA THR A 222 -5.09 -1.09 -23.02
C THR A 222 -6.08 -1.54 -21.96
N SER A 223 -6.31 -2.86 -21.88
CA SER A 223 -7.17 -3.45 -20.86
C SER A 223 -6.37 -3.77 -19.60
N VAL A 224 -6.89 -3.38 -18.46
CA VAL A 224 -6.27 -3.58 -17.15
C VAL A 224 -7.28 -4.17 -16.16
N THR A 225 -6.80 -4.98 -15.23
CA THR A 225 -7.62 -5.61 -14.21
C THR A 225 -7.30 -5.01 -12.85
N TYR A 226 -8.35 -4.56 -12.16
CA TYR A 226 -8.23 -4.04 -10.79
C TYR A 226 -9.08 -4.89 -9.84
N PRO A 227 -8.46 -5.56 -8.85
CA PRO A 227 -9.19 -6.32 -7.84
C PRO A 227 -10.05 -5.42 -6.96
N MET A 228 -11.28 -5.85 -6.67
CA MET A 228 -12.15 -5.21 -5.69
C MET A 228 -11.77 -5.66 -4.27
N GLY A 229 -10.59 -5.29 -3.83
CA GLY A 229 -10.06 -5.66 -2.53
C GLY A 229 -10.56 -4.77 -1.40
N GLY A 230 -11.19 -3.62 -1.72
CA GLY A 230 -11.57 -2.63 -0.72
C GLY A 230 -10.37 -2.12 0.08
N TYR A 231 -10.59 -1.79 1.36
CA TYR A 231 -9.59 -1.25 2.26
C TYR A 231 -9.78 -1.73 3.70
N PHE A 232 -8.71 -1.65 4.51
CA PHE A 232 -8.73 -2.00 5.93
C PHE A 232 -8.66 -0.75 6.81
N THR A 233 -9.48 -0.70 7.87
CA THR A 233 -9.60 0.46 8.77
C THR A 233 -8.92 0.28 10.13
N GLY A 234 -8.15 -0.78 10.33
CA GLY A 234 -7.64 -1.19 11.64
C GLY A 234 -8.58 -2.16 12.39
N HIS A 235 -9.86 -2.08 12.12
CA HIS A 235 -10.86 -2.91 12.79
C HIS A 235 -11.67 -3.80 11.84
N ALA A 236 -11.79 -3.40 10.57
CA ALA A 236 -12.58 -4.14 9.60
C ALA A 236 -12.12 -3.91 8.16
N PHE A 237 -12.31 -4.92 7.32
CA PHE A 237 -12.29 -4.74 5.87
C PHE A 237 -13.59 -4.14 5.39
N ARG A 238 -13.48 -3.07 4.62
CA ARG A 238 -14.60 -2.36 4.01
C ARG A 238 -14.57 -2.54 2.50
N ASP A 239 -15.74 -2.58 1.89
CA ASP A 239 -15.95 -2.59 0.43
C ASP A 239 -15.24 -3.74 -0.32
N ASN A 240 -14.82 -4.79 0.39
CA ASN A 240 -14.25 -5.99 -0.21
C ASN A 240 -15.28 -6.67 -1.13
N GLY A 241 -14.89 -6.94 -2.36
CA GLY A 241 -15.77 -7.49 -3.39
C GLY A 241 -16.69 -6.47 -4.07
N THR A 242 -16.65 -5.20 -3.70
CA THR A 242 -17.55 -4.16 -4.23
C THR A 242 -16.83 -2.94 -4.81
N ARG A 243 -15.62 -2.62 -4.30
CA ARG A 243 -14.87 -1.43 -4.70
C ARG A 243 -13.37 -1.72 -4.87
N VAL A 244 -12.77 -1.07 -5.84
CA VAL A 244 -11.33 -0.90 -5.97
C VAL A 244 -10.92 0.32 -5.18
N ASP A 245 -9.87 0.18 -4.39
CA ASP A 245 -9.16 1.27 -3.73
C ASP A 245 -7.67 1.06 -3.94
N VAL A 246 -6.95 2.06 -4.44
CA VAL A 246 -5.51 2.02 -4.68
C VAL A 246 -4.92 3.37 -4.31
N TRP A 247 -3.90 3.38 -3.46
CA TRP A 247 -3.24 4.62 -3.05
C TRP A 247 -2.62 5.39 -4.20
N THR A 248 -2.63 6.71 -4.07
CA THR A 248 -1.72 7.61 -4.77
C THR A 248 -0.72 8.22 -3.77
N ASN A 249 0.34 8.84 -4.26
CA ASN A 249 1.35 9.45 -3.40
C ASN A 249 0.96 10.86 -2.89
N ALA A 250 -0.17 11.41 -3.31
CA ALA A 250 -0.54 12.77 -2.97
C ALA A 250 -1.29 12.85 -1.63
N PRO A 251 -0.84 13.69 -0.70
CA PRO A 251 -1.66 14.08 0.44
C PRO A 251 -2.89 14.84 -0.05
N ALA A 252 -4.00 14.69 0.64
CA ALA A 252 -5.21 15.43 0.34
C ALA A 252 -5.27 16.74 1.16
N GLN A 253 -5.82 17.77 0.55
CA GLN A 253 -6.10 19.03 1.19
C GLN A 253 -7.58 19.37 1.00
N LEU A 254 -8.29 19.60 2.09
CA LEU A 254 -9.66 20.11 2.05
C LEU A 254 -9.69 21.52 2.65
N ASN A 255 -10.21 22.49 1.89
CA ASN A 255 -10.37 23.89 2.32
C ASN A 255 -9.07 24.56 2.82
N GLY A 256 -7.94 24.26 2.21
CA GLY A 256 -6.64 24.87 2.56
C GLY A 256 -6.00 24.33 3.83
N ARG A 257 -6.55 23.28 4.45
CA ARG A 257 -5.97 22.60 5.60
C ARG A 257 -5.42 21.25 5.19
N CYS A 258 -4.26 20.88 5.70
CA CYS A 258 -3.76 19.51 5.59
C CYS A 258 -4.64 18.65 6.49
N LEU A 259 -5.49 17.86 5.88
CA LEU A 259 -6.25 16.85 6.60
C LEU A 259 -5.44 15.56 6.72
N SER A 260 -5.81 14.75 7.68
CA SER A 260 -5.28 13.39 7.90
C SER A 260 -5.69 12.41 6.79
N THR A 261 -5.81 12.90 5.57
CA THR A 261 -6.24 12.14 4.40
C THR A 261 -5.22 12.21 3.29
N SER A 262 -5.26 11.22 2.42
CA SER A 262 -4.51 11.18 1.16
C SER A 262 -5.44 10.74 0.04
N THR A 263 -4.98 10.88 -1.19
CA THR A 263 -5.82 10.53 -2.34
C THR A 263 -5.63 9.06 -2.74
N ALA A 264 -6.71 8.49 -3.26
CA ALA A 264 -6.77 7.15 -3.80
C ALA A 264 -7.50 7.12 -5.15
N PHE A 265 -7.09 6.24 -6.03
CA PHE A 265 -7.86 5.83 -7.19
C PHE A 265 -8.91 4.83 -6.75
N THR A 266 -10.18 5.13 -6.98
CA THR A 266 -11.28 4.26 -6.60
C THR A 266 -12.21 3.96 -7.77
N VAL A 267 -12.72 2.72 -7.81
CA VAL A 267 -13.72 2.29 -8.79
C VAL A 267 -14.84 1.55 -8.09
N SER A 268 -16.05 2.00 -8.30
CA SER A 268 -17.29 1.38 -7.81
C SER A 268 -18.24 1.04 -8.97
N ALA A 269 -19.41 0.51 -8.66
CA ALA A 269 -20.44 0.22 -9.66
C ALA A 269 -20.89 1.47 -10.46
N SER A 270 -20.81 2.65 -9.86
CA SER A 270 -21.30 3.89 -10.48
C SER A 270 -20.21 4.88 -10.86
N THR A 271 -19.03 4.84 -10.22
CA THR A 271 -18.03 5.90 -10.31
C THR A 271 -16.62 5.36 -10.55
N ILE A 272 -15.82 6.15 -11.25
CA ILE A 272 -14.35 6.09 -11.25
C ILE A 272 -13.90 7.45 -10.72
N ASN A 273 -13.13 7.45 -9.63
CA ASN A 273 -12.58 8.66 -9.02
C ASN A 273 -11.06 8.51 -8.90
N THR A 274 -10.32 9.40 -9.51
CA THR A 274 -8.85 9.36 -9.58
C THR A 274 -8.17 10.00 -8.38
N ALA A 275 -8.93 10.69 -7.54
CA ALA A 275 -8.43 11.42 -6.37
C ALA A 275 -9.45 11.40 -5.23
N ALA A 276 -10.03 10.23 -4.94
CA ALA A 276 -10.91 10.05 -3.79
C ALA A 276 -10.12 10.23 -2.48
N TYR A 277 -10.72 10.87 -1.48
CA TYR A 277 -10.09 11.03 -0.18
C TYR A 277 -10.21 9.76 0.65
N GLN A 278 -9.10 9.34 1.24
CA GLN A 278 -9.03 8.23 2.18
C GLN A 278 -8.18 8.61 3.40
N GLN A 279 -8.52 8.11 4.57
CA GLN A 279 -7.76 8.35 5.80
C GLN A 279 -6.39 7.67 5.71
N ARG A 280 -5.32 8.33 6.18
CA ARG A 280 -3.95 7.80 6.05
C ARG A 280 -3.66 6.61 6.93
N ASP A 281 -4.40 6.45 8.00
CA ASP A 281 -4.36 5.26 8.84
C ASP A 281 -4.99 4.03 8.18
N TYR A 282 -5.79 4.19 7.12
CA TYR A 282 -6.31 3.05 6.37
C TYR A 282 -5.20 2.35 5.59
N ALA A 283 -5.37 1.04 5.39
CA ALA A 283 -4.49 0.28 4.52
C ALA A 283 -5.19 -0.05 3.20
N LEU A 284 -4.60 0.39 2.09
CA LEU A 284 -5.03 0.17 0.72
C LEU A 284 -3.92 -0.49 -0.08
N PRO A 285 -4.25 -1.19 -1.16
CA PRO A 285 -3.27 -1.64 -2.15
C PRO A 285 -2.51 -0.50 -2.82
N VAL A 286 -1.37 -0.83 -3.38
CA VAL A 286 -0.56 0.04 -4.25
C VAL A 286 -0.43 -0.60 -5.64
N ARG A 287 -0.63 0.16 -6.70
CA ARG A 287 -0.30 -0.20 -8.07
C ARG A 287 0.82 0.71 -8.57
N CYS A 288 2.03 0.19 -8.70
CA CYS A 288 3.18 1.00 -9.05
C CYS A 288 3.13 1.50 -10.51
N VAL A 289 3.71 2.68 -10.73
CA VAL A 289 3.96 3.29 -12.03
C VAL A 289 5.46 3.45 -12.23
N ALA A 290 5.94 3.36 -13.46
CA ALA A 290 7.36 3.59 -13.80
C ALA A 290 7.78 5.02 -13.41
N GLU A 291 9.04 5.18 -12.96
CA GLU A 291 9.65 6.45 -12.62
C GLU A 291 9.90 7.33 -13.86
#